data_b88e105d6b3ae5b3ec91ee8d989115ba
#
_entry.id   b88e105d6b3ae5b3ec91ee8d989115ba
#
_cell.length_a   1.000
_cell.length_b   1.000
_cell.length_c   1.000
_cell.angle_alpha   90.00
_cell.angle_beta   90.00
_cell.angle_gamma   90.00
#
_symmetry.space_group_name_H-M   'P 1'
#
loop_
_entity.id
_entity.type
_entity.pdbx_description
1 polymer ?
#
loop_
_entity_poly.entity_id
_entity_poly.type
_entity_poly.pdbx_seq_one_letter_code
_entity_poly.pdbx_strand_id
1 'polypeptide(L)'
;IVGMFVPKGSEVLSTKGKIKQWDRTYRTSTEPLDTVMPLAILINGGTASAAEIVSGSLQDMDRAVLVGQRSFGKGLVQAPRDLPYNGKVKITMSKYYIPSGRCIQQIDYSHRKEDGSVAAIPDSLTSVFYTSKKRPVRDGGGVRPEFEVKEPKVPTMMYYLAADTVLFDFVTDWAQKHKTIAPIEEFTVSDEDFEALKQYAKSKNFTYDR
;
A
#
# COMPACT_ATOMS: atom_id res chain seq x y z
N ILE A 1 -15.40 -3.65 4.23
CA ILE A 1 -15.32 -3.23 2.81
C ILE A 1 -15.55 -4.42 1.88
N VAL A 2 -14.72 -5.48 1.91
CA VAL A 2 -14.89 -6.65 1.01
C VAL A 2 -16.32 -7.17 1.02
N GLY A 3 -16.96 -7.32 2.20
CA GLY A 3 -18.33 -7.79 2.34
C GLY A 3 -19.40 -6.89 1.72
N MET A 4 -19.06 -5.68 1.29
CA MET A 4 -19.99 -4.83 0.53
C MET A 4 -20.19 -5.33 -0.91
N PHE A 5 -19.25 -6.13 -1.44
CA PHE A 5 -19.18 -6.49 -2.85
C PHE A 5 -19.18 -8.00 -3.13
N VAL A 6 -19.17 -8.82 -2.08
CA VAL A 6 -19.17 -10.28 -2.20
C VAL A 6 -20.21 -10.91 -1.29
N PRO A 7 -20.72 -12.12 -1.60
CA PRO A 7 -21.74 -12.79 -0.78
C PRO A 7 -21.30 -12.95 0.67
N LYS A 8 -22.28 -12.93 1.58
CA LYS A 8 -22.08 -13.25 2.99
C LYS A 8 -21.47 -14.65 3.15
N GLY A 9 -20.55 -14.80 4.11
CA GLY A 9 -19.83 -16.04 4.35
C GLY A 9 -18.58 -16.23 3.48
N SER A 10 -18.31 -15.35 2.52
CA SER A 10 -17.10 -15.40 1.68
C SER A 10 -15.84 -15.28 2.55
N GLU A 11 -14.86 -16.13 2.33
CA GLU A 11 -13.59 -16.06 3.02
C GLU A 11 -12.78 -14.86 2.48
N VAL A 12 -12.32 -14.00 3.38
CA VAL A 12 -11.55 -12.80 3.05
C VAL A 12 -10.06 -13.04 3.29
N LEU A 13 -9.72 -13.63 4.43
CA LEU A 13 -8.36 -13.97 4.76
C LEU A 13 -8.30 -15.06 5.83
N SER A 14 -7.17 -15.75 5.90
CA SER A 14 -6.81 -16.59 7.04
C SER A 14 -5.46 -16.15 7.61
N THR A 15 -5.29 -16.32 8.92
CA THR A 15 -4.00 -16.08 9.60
C THR A 15 -3.43 -17.40 10.09
N LYS A 16 -2.12 -17.62 9.86
CA LYS A 16 -1.43 -18.82 10.29
C LYS A 16 -0.10 -18.46 10.93
N GLY A 17 0.15 -19.01 12.13
CA GLY A 17 1.35 -18.77 12.91
C GLY A 17 1.98 -20.05 13.47
N LYS A 18 3.00 -19.89 14.32
CA LYS A 18 3.60 -21.03 15.04
C LYS A 18 2.62 -21.65 16.03
N ILE A 19 1.78 -20.85 16.67
CA ILE A 19 0.81 -21.29 17.67
C ILE A 19 -0.52 -21.53 16.94
N LYS A 20 -0.79 -22.79 16.60
CA LYS A 20 -1.93 -23.21 15.77
C LYS A 20 -3.31 -22.82 16.34
N GLN A 21 -3.45 -22.81 17.66
CA GLN A 21 -4.69 -22.39 18.32
C GLN A 21 -5.06 -20.91 18.06
N TRP A 22 -4.14 -20.11 17.55
CA TRP A 22 -4.36 -18.70 17.18
C TRP A 22 -4.63 -18.52 15.70
N ASP A 23 -4.57 -19.57 14.91
CA ASP A 23 -4.96 -19.51 13.51
C ASP A 23 -6.46 -19.12 13.41
N ARG A 24 -6.78 -18.25 12.49
CA ARG A 24 -8.15 -17.73 12.30
C ARG A 24 -8.45 -17.61 10.82
N THR A 25 -9.72 -17.84 10.49
CA THR A 25 -10.29 -17.54 9.17
C THR A 25 -11.34 -16.46 9.34
N TYR A 26 -11.25 -15.42 8.54
CA TYR A 26 -12.15 -14.28 8.55
C TYR A 26 -13.07 -14.34 7.33
N ARG A 27 -14.37 -14.26 7.58
CA ARG A 27 -15.41 -14.31 6.55
C ARG A 27 -16.28 -13.07 6.63
N THR A 28 -16.92 -12.72 5.51
CA THR A 28 -17.91 -11.64 5.48
C THR A 28 -19.11 -12.01 6.35
N SER A 29 -19.64 -11.05 7.12
CA SER A 29 -20.71 -11.26 8.09
C SER A 29 -22.05 -10.60 7.69
N THR A 30 -22.01 -9.68 6.74
CA THR A 30 -23.16 -8.90 6.28
C THR A 30 -23.57 -9.30 4.86
N GLU A 31 -24.84 -9.06 4.51
CA GLU A 31 -25.27 -9.13 3.12
C GLU A 31 -24.56 -8.05 2.30
N PRO A 32 -24.22 -8.32 1.04
CA PRO A 32 -23.55 -7.36 0.18
C PRO A 32 -24.45 -6.18 -0.19
N LEU A 33 -23.85 -5.03 -0.43
CA LEU A 33 -24.54 -3.89 -1.02
C LEU A 33 -24.76 -4.08 -2.53
N ASP A 34 -23.74 -4.58 -3.21
CA ASP A 34 -23.75 -4.81 -4.65
C ASP A 34 -22.74 -5.88 -5.05
N THR A 35 -23.19 -6.92 -5.73
CA THR A 35 -22.35 -8.01 -6.24
C THR A 35 -22.14 -7.96 -7.75
N VAL A 36 -22.76 -7.00 -8.46
CA VAL A 36 -22.83 -6.96 -9.92
C VAL A 36 -22.06 -5.80 -10.52
N MET A 37 -22.10 -4.63 -9.90
CA MET A 37 -21.43 -3.42 -10.39
C MET A 37 -19.93 -3.69 -10.70
N PRO A 38 -19.44 -3.35 -11.90
CA PRO A 38 -18.00 -3.47 -12.20
C PRO A 38 -17.15 -2.69 -11.21
N LEU A 39 -16.08 -3.32 -10.70
CA LEU A 39 -15.16 -2.70 -9.76
C LEU A 39 -13.76 -2.61 -10.34
N ALA A 40 -13.19 -1.40 -10.32
CA ALA A 40 -11.78 -1.16 -10.54
C ALA A 40 -11.15 -0.63 -9.24
N ILE A 41 -10.02 -1.20 -8.83
CA ILE A 41 -9.29 -0.79 -7.62
C ILE A 41 -7.94 -0.25 -8.04
N LEU A 42 -7.65 1.00 -7.65
CA LEU A 42 -6.36 1.62 -7.89
C LEU A 42 -5.40 1.23 -6.77
N ILE A 43 -4.23 0.72 -7.14
CA ILE A 43 -3.16 0.35 -6.21
C ILE A 43 -1.81 0.89 -6.67
N ASN A 44 -0.90 1.10 -5.72
CA ASN A 44 0.49 1.48 -6.00
C ASN A 44 1.43 0.94 -4.92
N GLY A 45 2.72 1.27 -4.99
CA GLY A 45 3.73 0.85 -4.02
C GLY A 45 3.48 1.29 -2.57
N GLY A 46 2.62 2.28 -2.34
CA GLY A 46 2.16 2.70 -1.01
C GLY A 46 0.95 1.92 -0.48
N THR A 47 0.26 1.16 -1.33
CA THR A 47 -0.86 0.30 -0.92
C THR A 47 -0.33 -0.85 -0.08
N ALA A 48 -0.68 -0.90 1.21
CA ALA A 48 -0.10 -1.86 2.16
C ALA A 48 -1.12 -2.47 3.14
N SER A 49 -0.81 -3.65 3.67
CA SER A 49 -1.52 -4.30 4.80
C SER A 49 -3.03 -4.49 4.52
N ALA A 50 -3.91 -3.84 5.30
CA ALA A 50 -5.37 -3.98 5.14
C ALA A 50 -5.87 -3.58 3.74
N ALA A 51 -5.24 -2.59 3.10
CA ALA A 51 -5.56 -2.21 1.73
C ALA A 51 -5.21 -3.33 0.73
N GLU A 52 -4.12 -4.07 0.98
CA GLU A 52 -3.75 -5.25 0.20
C GLU A 52 -4.69 -6.43 0.44
N ILE A 53 -5.21 -6.58 1.67
CA ILE A 53 -6.24 -7.58 1.95
C ILE A 53 -7.49 -7.28 1.12
N VAL A 54 -7.95 -6.02 1.10
CA VAL A 54 -9.13 -5.63 0.32
C VAL A 54 -8.90 -5.86 -1.17
N SER A 55 -7.83 -5.30 -1.73
CA SER A 55 -7.56 -5.40 -3.17
C SER A 55 -7.28 -6.83 -3.60
N GLY A 56 -6.41 -7.54 -2.88
CA GLY A 56 -6.02 -8.91 -3.20
C GLY A 56 -7.16 -9.91 -3.03
N SER A 57 -8.01 -9.75 -2.01
CA SER A 57 -9.18 -10.65 -1.84
C SER A 57 -10.19 -10.46 -2.95
N LEU A 58 -10.50 -9.22 -3.34
CA LEU A 58 -11.42 -8.95 -4.45
C LEU A 58 -10.84 -9.40 -5.80
N GLN A 59 -9.52 -9.33 -5.98
CA GLN A 59 -8.82 -9.90 -7.12
C GLN A 59 -8.94 -11.43 -7.15
N ASP A 60 -8.63 -12.10 -6.03
CA ASP A 60 -8.66 -13.55 -5.92
C ASP A 60 -10.06 -14.14 -6.12
N MET A 61 -11.10 -13.38 -5.75
CA MET A 61 -12.50 -13.73 -6.00
C MET A 61 -12.98 -13.36 -7.41
N ASP A 62 -12.12 -12.79 -8.26
CA ASP A 62 -12.48 -12.26 -9.58
C ASP A 62 -13.64 -11.25 -9.52
N ARG A 63 -13.73 -10.50 -8.41
CA ARG A 63 -14.79 -9.50 -8.20
C ARG A 63 -14.38 -8.12 -8.67
N ALA A 64 -13.08 -7.82 -8.65
CA ALA A 64 -12.53 -6.53 -9.08
C ALA A 64 -11.35 -6.71 -10.02
N VAL A 65 -11.10 -5.68 -10.83
CA VAL A 65 -9.89 -5.52 -11.63
C VAL A 65 -8.98 -4.51 -10.94
N LEU A 66 -7.70 -4.82 -10.82
CA LEU A 66 -6.72 -3.92 -10.21
C LEU A 66 -5.95 -3.17 -11.30
N VAL A 67 -5.77 -1.87 -11.08
CA VAL A 67 -5.08 -0.95 -12.00
C VAL A 67 -4.02 -0.17 -11.21
N GLY A 68 -2.85 -0.01 -11.77
CA GLY A 68 -1.78 0.81 -11.19
C GLY A 68 -0.45 0.10 -11.08
N GLN A 69 0.12 0.01 -9.90
CA GLN A 69 1.44 -0.56 -9.65
C GLN A 69 1.35 -1.69 -8.61
N ARG A 70 2.38 -2.54 -8.59
CA ARG A 70 2.53 -3.58 -7.56
C ARG A 70 2.46 -2.96 -6.16
N SER A 71 1.69 -3.57 -5.27
CA SER A 71 1.53 -3.09 -3.88
C SER A 71 2.77 -3.35 -3.02
N PHE A 72 2.77 -2.85 -1.79
CA PHE A 72 3.90 -2.87 -0.86
C PHE A 72 4.35 -4.28 -0.46
N GLY A 73 3.43 -5.22 -0.25
CA GLY A 73 3.77 -6.58 0.19
C GLY A 73 3.94 -6.74 1.70
N LYS A 74 3.01 -6.19 2.51
CA LYS A 74 3.00 -6.36 3.97
C LYS A 74 1.99 -7.44 4.37
N GLY A 75 2.47 -8.68 4.52
CA GLY A 75 1.68 -9.87 4.81
C GLY A 75 1.85 -10.43 6.23
N LEU A 76 2.42 -9.66 7.17
CA LEU A 76 2.64 -10.07 8.55
C LEU A 76 1.64 -9.42 9.51
N VAL A 77 1.14 -10.22 10.43
CA VAL A 77 0.33 -9.77 11.57
C VAL A 77 1.22 -9.54 12.77
N GLN A 78 1.22 -8.33 13.28
CA GLN A 78 2.01 -7.92 14.44
C GLN A 78 1.09 -7.45 15.56
N ALA A 79 1.41 -7.80 16.80
CA ALA A 79 0.70 -7.35 17.98
C ALA A 79 1.67 -6.71 19.00
N PRO A 80 1.31 -5.58 19.61
CA PRO A 80 2.04 -5.05 20.75
C PRO A 80 1.79 -5.95 21.98
N ARG A 81 2.79 -6.11 22.82
CA ARG A 81 2.72 -6.75 24.11
C ARG A 81 3.33 -5.83 25.16
N ASP A 82 2.67 -5.70 26.28
CA ASP A 82 3.17 -4.90 27.38
C ASP A 82 4.36 -5.59 28.05
N LEU A 83 5.32 -4.79 28.46
CA LEU A 83 6.49 -5.17 29.22
C LEU A 83 6.52 -4.43 30.55
N PRO A 84 7.31 -4.87 31.54
CA PRO A 84 7.56 -4.10 32.75
C PRO A 84 8.02 -2.66 32.42
N TYR A 85 7.82 -1.75 33.37
CA TYR A 85 8.23 -0.36 33.28
C TYR A 85 7.57 0.44 32.12
N ASN A 86 6.30 0.14 31.81
CA ASN A 86 5.55 0.78 30.70
C ASN A 86 6.16 0.57 29.32
N GLY A 87 7.09 -0.38 29.18
CA GLY A 87 7.66 -0.77 27.89
C GLY A 87 6.65 -1.53 27.03
N LYS A 88 6.86 -1.51 25.72
CA LYS A 88 6.09 -2.31 24.77
C LYS A 88 7.01 -2.99 23.77
N VAL A 89 6.72 -4.25 23.45
CA VAL A 89 7.37 -4.97 22.34
C VAL A 89 6.34 -5.27 21.26
N LYS A 90 6.71 -5.06 20.01
CA LYS A 90 5.89 -5.41 18.85
C LYS A 90 6.39 -6.73 18.26
N ILE A 91 5.56 -7.78 18.34
CA ILE A 91 5.91 -9.13 17.97
C ILE A 91 5.13 -9.55 16.73
N THR A 92 5.82 -10.17 15.76
CA THR A 92 5.16 -10.84 14.63
C THR A 92 4.54 -12.14 15.12
N MET A 93 3.22 -12.26 14.99
CA MET A 93 2.44 -13.40 15.49
C MET A 93 2.14 -14.43 14.41
N SER A 94 1.82 -13.97 13.19
CA SER A 94 1.39 -14.82 12.09
C SER A 94 1.61 -14.15 10.73
N LYS A 95 1.50 -14.94 9.66
CA LYS A 95 1.31 -14.48 8.28
C LYS A 95 -0.18 -14.50 7.97
N TYR A 96 -0.64 -13.64 7.07
CA TYR A 96 -1.98 -13.78 6.53
C TYR A 96 -1.97 -14.23 5.07
N TYR A 97 -3.03 -14.91 4.71
CA TYR A 97 -3.24 -15.53 3.41
C TYR A 97 -4.60 -15.08 2.88
N ILE A 98 -4.65 -14.59 1.65
CA ILE A 98 -5.86 -14.15 0.99
C ILE A 98 -6.56 -15.33 0.28
N PRO A 99 -7.75 -15.18 -0.31
CA PRO A 99 -8.61 -16.31 -0.70
C PRO A 99 -7.98 -17.36 -1.60
N SER A 100 -7.06 -17.00 -2.49
CA SER A 100 -6.31 -17.97 -3.29
C SER A 100 -5.37 -18.87 -2.48
N GLY A 101 -5.13 -18.55 -1.21
CA GLY A 101 -4.17 -19.21 -0.32
C GLY A 101 -2.76 -18.62 -0.39
N ARG A 102 -2.52 -17.58 -1.18
CA ARG A 102 -1.21 -16.92 -1.29
C ARG A 102 -0.95 -15.96 -0.13
N CYS A 103 0.33 -15.88 0.27
CA CYS A 103 0.82 -14.87 1.19
C CYS A 103 1.52 -13.76 0.39
N ILE A 104 1.10 -12.51 0.57
CA ILE A 104 1.63 -11.39 -0.20
C ILE A 104 2.91 -10.78 0.38
N GLN A 105 3.45 -11.34 1.48
CA GLN A 105 4.65 -10.82 2.13
C GLN A 105 5.84 -10.76 1.17
N GLN A 106 6.37 -9.55 0.96
CA GLN A 106 7.48 -9.32 0.04
C GLN A 106 8.84 -9.52 0.70
N ILE A 107 9.02 -9.03 1.93
CA ILE A 107 10.31 -9.05 2.62
C ILE A 107 10.50 -10.38 3.35
N ASP A 108 11.61 -11.04 3.09
CA ASP A 108 12.00 -12.26 3.82
C ASP A 108 12.80 -11.91 5.08
N TYR A 109 12.12 -11.94 6.23
CA TYR A 109 12.75 -11.72 7.53
C TYR A 109 13.43 -12.98 8.11
N SER A 110 13.27 -14.15 7.49
CA SER A 110 13.86 -15.39 7.95
C SER A 110 15.33 -15.53 7.56
N HIS A 111 15.72 -14.86 6.47
CA HIS A 111 17.09 -14.86 5.98
C HIS A 111 17.67 -13.44 6.05
N ARG A 112 18.39 -13.16 7.16
CA ARG A 112 19.11 -11.90 7.31
C ARG A 112 20.53 -12.05 6.80
N LYS A 113 21.04 -11.00 6.15
CA LYS A 113 22.44 -10.89 5.78
C LYS A 113 23.31 -10.62 7.03
N GLU A 114 24.61 -10.73 6.90
CA GLU A 114 25.55 -10.47 8.01
C GLU A 114 25.46 -9.06 8.57
N ASP A 115 25.13 -8.06 7.72
CA ASP A 115 24.88 -6.68 8.12
C ASP A 115 23.52 -6.43 8.76
N GLY A 116 22.72 -7.50 8.98
CA GLY A 116 21.37 -7.43 9.54
C GLY A 116 20.28 -7.00 8.55
N SER A 117 20.63 -6.66 7.31
CA SER A 117 19.66 -6.28 6.28
C SER A 117 18.83 -7.47 5.83
N VAL A 118 17.66 -7.17 5.26
CA VAL A 118 16.72 -8.16 4.72
C VAL A 118 16.46 -7.88 3.25
N ALA A 119 16.16 -8.91 2.48
CA ALA A 119 15.89 -8.78 1.05
C ALA A 119 14.41 -9.05 0.75
N ALA A 120 13.96 -8.54 -0.40
CA ALA A 120 12.69 -8.97 -0.98
C ALA A 120 12.82 -10.41 -1.49
N ILE A 121 11.71 -11.15 -1.45
CA ILE A 121 11.61 -12.47 -2.07
C ILE A 121 11.75 -12.28 -3.60
N PRO A 122 12.76 -12.89 -4.24
CA PRO A 122 12.90 -12.81 -5.68
C PRO A 122 11.69 -13.41 -6.40
N ASP A 123 11.30 -12.85 -7.53
CA ASP A 123 10.18 -13.36 -8.32
C ASP A 123 10.35 -14.83 -8.74
N SER A 124 11.60 -15.29 -8.90
CA SER A 124 11.95 -16.69 -9.21
C SER A 124 11.59 -17.68 -8.08
N LEU A 125 11.49 -17.20 -6.84
CA LEU A 125 11.13 -18.01 -5.67
C LEU A 125 9.64 -17.89 -5.31
N THR A 126 8.85 -17.15 -6.07
CA THR A 126 7.41 -17.02 -5.84
C THR A 126 6.65 -18.21 -6.42
N SER A 127 5.59 -18.63 -5.72
CA SER A 127 4.70 -19.70 -6.16
C SER A 127 3.49 -19.16 -6.92
N VAL A 128 2.96 -19.98 -7.82
CA VAL A 128 1.73 -19.64 -8.57
C VAL A 128 0.52 -20.16 -7.82
N PHE A 129 -0.45 -19.31 -7.65
CA PHE A 129 -1.79 -19.57 -7.14
C PHE A 129 -2.82 -19.20 -8.20
N TYR A 130 -4.10 -19.48 -7.93
CA TYR A 130 -5.15 -19.25 -8.90
C TYR A 130 -6.34 -18.54 -8.23
N THR A 131 -6.89 -17.56 -8.93
CA THR A 131 -8.16 -16.91 -8.56
C THR A 131 -9.33 -17.87 -8.69
N SER A 132 -10.51 -17.47 -8.28
CA SER A 132 -11.75 -18.27 -8.41
C SER A 132 -12.01 -18.71 -9.84
N LYS A 133 -11.71 -17.88 -10.83
CA LYS A 133 -11.83 -18.18 -12.27
C LYS A 133 -10.55 -18.75 -12.89
N LYS A 134 -9.63 -19.26 -12.07
CA LYS A 134 -8.39 -19.91 -12.51
C LYS A 134 -7.37 -18.99 -13.23
N ARG A 135 -7.43 -17.69 -13.01
CA ARG A 135 -6.38 -16.78 -13.45
C ARG A 135 -5.14 -16.97 -12.56
N PRO A 136 -3.92 -17.02 -13.11
CA PRO A 136 -2.71 -17.18 -12.32
C PRO A 136 -2.38 -15.88 -11.57
N VAL A 137 -2.07 -16.02 -10.29
CA VAL A 137 -1.56 -14.98 -9.39
C VAL A 137 -0.37 -15.52 -8.62
N ARG A 138 0.48 -14.64 -8.06
CA ARG A 138 1.68 -15.06 -7.36
C ARG A 138 1.70 -14.57 -5.91
N ASP A 139 2.41 -15.27 -5.08
CA ASP A 139 2.77 -14.84 -3.72
C ASP A 139 4.09 -14.04 -3.68
N GLY A 140 4.58 -13.75 -2.47
CA GLY A 140 5.95 -13.28 -2.24
C GLY A 140 6.30 -11.88 -2.73
N GLY A 141 5.33 -11.06 -3.11
CA GLY A 141 5.70 -9.78 -3.68
C GLY A 141 4.59 -8.73 -3.74
N GLY A 142 3.71 -8.70 -2.75
CA GLY A 142 2.54 -7.84 -2.82
C GLY A 142 1.50 -8.34 -3.82
N VAL A 143 0.55 -7.49 -4.11
CA VAL A 143 -0.52 -7.73 -5.09
C VAL A 143 -0.13 -7.06 -6.40
N ARG A 144 -0.13 -7.81 -7.49
CA ARG A 144 0.11 -7.26 -8.84
C ARG A 144 -1.22 -6.87 -9.50
N PRO A 145 -1.32 -5.66 -10.08
CA PRO A 145 -2.50 -5.28 -10.83
C PRO A 145 -2.60 -6.03 -12.15
N GLU A 146 -3.81 -6.15 -12.70
CA GLU A 146 -4.05 -6.65 -14.04
C GLU A 146 -3.57 -5.65 -15.11
N PHE A 147 -3.77 -4.35 -14.85
CA PHE A 147 -3.33 -3.29 -15.72
C PHE A 147 -2.25 -2.45 -15.03
N GLU A 148 -0.99 -2.67 -15.45
CA GLU A 148 0.13 -1.92 -14.92
C GLU A 148 0.19 -0.52 -15.53
N VAL A 149 0.26 0.50 -14.66
CA VAL A 149 0.49 1.90 -15.02
C VAL A 149 1.91 2.26 -14.60
N LYS A 150 2.70 2.75 -15.56
CA LYS A 150 4.06 3.19 -15.27
C LYS A 150 4.04 4.38 -14.32
N GLU A 151 4.89 4.32 -13.31
CA GLU A 151 5.08 5.45 -12.41
C GLU A 151 5.68 6.64 -13.17
N PRO A 152 5.09 7.84 -13.04
CA PRO A 152 5.72 9.03 -13.61
C PRO A 152 7.08 9.25 -12.94
N LYS A 153 8.09 9.55 -13.76
CA LYS A 153 9.41 9.90 -13.21
C LYS A 153 9.32 11.23 -12.48
N VAL A 154 9.44 11.18 -11.18
CA VAL A 154 9.52 12.40 -10.35
C VAL A 154 10.99 12.85 -10.35
N PRO A 155 11.28 14.11 -10.71
CA PRO A 155 12.64 14.66 -10.62
C PRO A 155 13.18 14.56 -9.20
N THR A 156 14.46 14.26 -9.05
CA THR A 156 15.16 14.17 -7.74
C THR A 156 14.96 15.43 -6.91
N MET A 157 14.95 16.59 -7.53
CA MET A 157 14.67 17.86 -6.88
C MET A 157 13.34 17.88 -6.12
N MET A 158 12.28 17.30 -6.71
CA MET A 158 10.96 17.22 -6.05
C MET A 158 10.99 16.36 -4.79
N TYR A 159 11.78 15.29 -4.80
CA TYR A 159 11.98 14.47 -3.61
C TYR A 159 12.59 15.31 -2.47
N TYR A 160 13.65 16.07 -2.74
CA TYR A 160 14.28 16.90 -1.72
C TYR A 160 13.41 18.09 -1.30
N LEU A 161 12.68 18.72 -2.22
CA LEU A 161 11.71 19.79 -1.87
C LEU A 161 10.65 19.29 -0.88
N ALA A 162 10.20 18.05 -1.03
CA ALA A 162 9.25 17.43 -0.11
C ALA A 162 9.93 16.98 1.21
N ALA A 163 11.09 16.33 1.13
CA ALA A 163 11.81 15.80 2.30
C ALA A 163 12.29 16.91 3.25
N ASP A 164 12.75 18.03 2.71
CA ASP A 164 13.20 19.20 3.49
C ASP A 164 12.04 20.14 3.87
N THR A 165 10.79 19.76 3.64
CA THR A 165 9.56 20.53 3.90
C THR A 165 9.45 21.87 3.15
N VAL A 166 10.37 22.21 2.27
CA VAL A 166 10.40 23.50 1.56
C VAL A 166 9.12 23.76 0.79
N LEU A 167 8.63 22.73 0.07
CA LEU A 167 7.38 22.83 -0.67
C LEU A 167 6.18 22.99 0.26
N PHE A 168 6.13 22.23 1.35
CA PHE A 168 5.05 22.29 2.34
C PHE A 168 4.95 23.66 3.00
N ASP A 169 6.09 24.20 3.44
CA ASP A 169 6.15 25.50 4.10
C ASP A 169 5.73 26.63 3.13
N PHE A 170 6.25 26.59 1.89
CA PHE A 170 5.86 27.56 0.86
C PHE A 170 4.35 27.51 0.59
N VAL A 171 3.78 26.32 0.36
CA VAL A 171 2.36 26.17 0.08
C VAL A 171 1.51 26.60 1.28
N THR A 172 1.98 26.38 2.49
CA THR A 172 1.30 26.83 3.72
C THR A 172 1.23 28.36 3.76
N ASP A 173 2.34 29.05 3.51
CA ASP A 173 2.39 30.51 3.44
C ASP A 173 1.54 31.07 2.30
N TRP A 174 1.57 30.40 1.15
CA TRP A 174 0.76 30.75 -0.02
C TRP A 174 -0.74 30.61 0.28
N ALA A 175 -1.17 29.52 0.90
CA ALA A 175 -2.57 29.26 1.26
C ALA A 175 -3.11 30.27 2.30
N GLN A 176 -2.27 30.80 3.18
CA GLN A 176 -2.67 31.86 4.10
C GLN A 176 -3.07 33.16 3.36
N LYS A 177 -2.45 33.43 2.23
CA LYS A 177 -2.70 34.60 1.39
C LYS A 177 -3.85 34.39 0.39
N HIS A 178 -4.10 33.14 0.01
CA HIS A 178 -5.11 32.73 -0.97
C HIS A 178 -6.22 31.94 -0.28
N LYS A 179 -7.23 32.64 0.23
CA LYS A 179 -8.33 32.03 1.00
C LYS A 179 -9.26 31.13 0.17
N THR A 180 -9.26 31.32 -1.13
CA THR A 180 -10.03 30.50 -2.08
C THR A 180 -9.13 30.18 -3.28
N ILE A 181 -9.31 29.00 -3.83
CA ILE A 181 -8.67 28.56 -5.08
C ILE A 181 -9.76 28.15 -6.08
N ALA A 182 -9.42 28.19 -7.35
CA ALA A 182 -10.31 27.67 -8.40
C ALA A 182 -10.56 26.16 -8.22
N PRO A 183 -11.65 25.61 -8.79
CA PRO A 183 -11.84 24.18 -8.89
C PRO A 183 -10.61 23.48 -9.50
N ILE A 184 -10.37 22.22 -9.14
CA ILE A 184 -9.15 21.51 -9.54
C ILE A 184 -8.97 21.40 -11.05
N GLU A 185 -10.07 21.39 -11.78
CA GLU A 185 -10.11 21.35 -13.24
C GLU A 185 -9.65 22.67 -13.89
N GLU A 186 -9.74 23.78 -13.16
CA GLU A 186 -9.44 25.13 -13.63
C GLU A 186 -8.18 25.70 -12.99
N PHE A 187 -7.72 25.09 -11.87
CA PHE A 187 -6.57 25.59 -11.14
C PHE A 187 -5.27 25.32 -11.91
N THR A 188 -4.51 26.37 -12.12
CA THR A 188 -3.16 26.30 -12.69
C THR A 188 -2.20 27.08 -11.81
N VAL A 189 -0.98 26.58 -11.67
CA VAL A 189 0.11 27.32 -11.01
C VAL A 189 0.58 28.41 -11.96
N SER A 190 0.55 29.65 -11.51
CA SER A 190 1.03 30.77 -12.30
C SER A 190 2.57 30.80 -12.38
N ASP A 191 3.10 31.47 -13.40
CA ASP A 191 4.55 31.69 -13.50
C ASP A 191 5.10 32.49 -12.30
N GLU A 192 4.29 33.42 -11.79
CA GLU A 192 4.62 34.21 -10.59
C GLU A 192 4.74 33.32 -9.34
N ASP A 193 3.78 32.41 -9.13
CA ASP A 193 3.83 31.44 -8.01
C ASP A 193 5.04 30.52 -8.13
N PHE A 194 5.34 30.09 -9.34
CA PHE A 194 6.50 29.22 -9.58
C PHE A 194 7.84 29.97 -9.32
N GLU A 195 7.97 31.21 -9.76
CA GLU A 195 9.14 32.02 -9.45
C GLU A 195 9.22 32.35 -7.96
N ALA A 196 8.09 32.58 -7.29
CA ALA A 196 8.05 32.77 -5.83
C ALA A 196 8.55 31.51 -5.09
N LEU A 197 8.17 30.31 -5.51
CA LEU A 197 8.68 29.07 -4.96
C LEU A 197 10.20 28.95 -5.12
N LYS A 198 10.73 29.31 -6.30
CA LYS A 198 12.18 29.28 -6.54
C LYS A 198 12.94 30.24 -5.61
N GLN A 199 12.42 31.47 -5.41
CA GLN A 199 13.02 32.43 -4.50
C GLN A 199 12.92 31.96 -3.04
N TYR A 200 11.80 31.37 -2.66
CA TYR A 200 11.62 30.77 -1.33
C TYR A 200 12.65 29.65 -1.08
N ALA A 201 12.78 28.73 -2.03
CA ALA A 201 13.77 27.65 -1.93
C ALA A 201 15.20 28.18 -1.78
N LYS A 202 15.57 29.19 -2.57
CA LYS A 202 16.87 29.87 -2.43
C LYS A 202 17.06 30.50 -1.05
N SER A 203 16.04 31.16 -0.50
CA SER A 203 16.09 31.77 0.84
C SER A 203 16.30 30.75 1.96
N LYS A 204 15.90 29.49 1.73
CA LYS A 204 16.12 28.37 2.65
C LYS A 204 17.45 27.62 2.41
N ASN A 205 18.32 28.14 1.54
CA ASN A 205 19.57 27.49 1.10
C ASN A 205 19.33 26.06 0.58
N PHE A 206 18.20 25.83 -0.08
CA PHE A 206 17.84 24.53 -0.62
C PHE A 206 18.82 24.07 -1.70
N THR A 207 19.31 22.84 -1.60
CA THR A 207 20.15 22.15 -2.60
C THR A 207 19.61 20.74 -2.84
N TYR A 208 19.80 20.18 -4.05
CA TYR A 208 19.30 18.87 -4.45
C TYR A 208 20.35 18.00 -5.16
N ASP A 209 21.61 18.39 -5.13
CA ASP A 209 22.79 17.77 -5.74
C ASP A 209 23.64 16.97 -4.72
N ARG A 210 23.02 16.46 -3.68
CA ARG A 210 23.62 15.72 -2.54
C ARG A 210 23.17 14.24 -2.51
#